data_10632a23f9b22185e5d9ee53fb3aced4
#
_entry.id   10632a23f9b22185e5d9ee53fb3aced4
#
_cell.length_a   1.000
_cell.length_b   1.000
_cell.length_c   1.000
_cell.angle_alpha   90.00
_cell.angle_beta   90.00
_cell.angle_gamma   90.00
#
_symmetry.space_group_name_H-M   'P 1'
#
loop_
_entity.id
_entity.type
_entity.pdbx_description
1 polymer ?
#
loop_
_entity_poly.entity_id
_entity_poly.type
_entity_poly.pdbx_seq_one_letter_code
_entity_poly.pdbx_strand_id
1 'polypeptide(L)'
;MKNRLKEILNLTNGIGKRVSDEIQVDFDNTRLKVAFDLLKKTACNINVLCEIDSVEKSETSKNIIYRSVFSDLMLLAFLQHVNDNQFEHSLNVLNATHVKFMADALPMRLRLGRQIFNPGKGNNIKDINEIDLLDEYYDYFHEYISSEKGDKWIVKKYTPPKDFIFSGQTRQIYDYFEKCTEEVYRPLSHLYMYYRVLSQTEHYSFI
;
A
#
# COMPACT_ATOMS: atom_id res chain seq x y z
N MET A 1 -15.60 8.93 20.10
CA MET A 1 -14.59 8.53 19.09
C MET A 1 -14.80 9.31 17.79
N LYS A 2 -16.01 9.38 17.25
CA LYS A 2 -16.36 10.04 15.95
C LYS A 2 -15.83 11.48 15.79
N ASN A 3 -15.86 12.31 16.83
CA ASN A 3 -15.33 13.69 16.76
C ASN A 3 -13.81 13.72 16.53
N ARG A 4 -13.05 12.87 17.23
CA ARG A 4 -11.59 12.77 17.05
C ARG A 4 -11.20 12.26 15.65
N LEU A 5 -11.95 11.29 15.12
CA LEU A 5 -11.73 10.82 13.74
C LEU A 5 -11.98 11.93 12.71
N LYS A 6 -13.00 12.78 12.92
CA LYS A 6 -13.27 13.95 12.08
C LYS A 6 -12.16 15.00 12.17
N GLU A 7 -11.61 15.24 13.36
CA GLU A 7 -10.48 16.14 13.54
C GLU A 7 -9.24 15.64 12.79
N ILE A 8 -8.93 14.34 12.90
CA ILE A 8 -7.82 13.70 12.16
C ILE A 8 -8.06 13.78 10.67
N LEU A 9 -9.30 13.52 10.20
CA LEU A 9 -9.65 13.62 8.78
C LEU A 9 -9.44 15.05 8.25
N ASN A 10 -9.89 16.07 9.01
CA ASN A 10 -9.71 17.45 8.62
C ASN A 10 -8.22 17.84 8.56
N LEU A 11 -7.43 17.37 9.52
CA LEU A 11 -5.98 17.58 9.52
C LEU A 11 -5.33 16.92 8.31
N THR A 12 -5.65 15.66 8.04
CA THR A 12 -5.12 14.89 6.90
C THR A 12 -5.46 15.57 5.57
N ASN A 13 -6.71 16.01 5.41
CA ASN A 13 -7.14 16.76 4.22
C ASN A 13 -6.42 18.11 4.10
N GLY A 14 -6.20 18.81 5.20
CA GLY A 14 -5.46 20.08 5.24
C GLY A 14 -4.01 19.92 4.80
N ILE A 15 -3.34 18.85 5.27
CA ILE A 15 -1.98 18.50 4.85
C ILE A 15 -1.99 18.11 3.37
N GLY A 16 -2.92 17.25 2.95
CA GLY A 16 -3.04 16.81 1.56
C GLY A 16 -3.24 17.99 0.59
N LYS A 17 -4.02 19.00 0.98
CA LYS A 17 -4.18 20.23 0.19
C LYS A 17 -2.86 20.99 0.02
N ARG A 18 -2.09 21.19 1.11
CA ARG A 18 -0.78 21.86 1.02
C ARG A 18 0.19 21.11 0.12
N VAL A 19 0.27 19.79 0.25
CA VAL A 19 1.11 18.95 -0.62
C VAL A 19 0.65 19.05 -2.08
N SER A 20 -0.65 19.10 -2.34
CA SER A 20 -1.20 19.30 -3.68
C SER A 20 -0.81 20.67 -4.27
N ASP A 21 -0.86 21.72 -3.45
CA ASP A 21 -0.44 23.07 -3.87
C ASP A 21 1.07 23.10 -4.19
N GLU A 22 1.91 22.41 -3.42
CA GLU A 22 3.35 22.27 -3.68
C GLU A 22 3.64 21.47 -4.96
N ILE A 23 2.88 20.41 -5.25
CA ILE A 23 3.00 19.64 -6.51
C ILE A 23 2.71 20.52 -7.73
N GLN A 24 1.80 21.48 -7.62
CA GLN A 24 1.52 22.42 -8.74
C GLN A 24 2.73 23.32 -9.06
N VAL A 25 3.58 23.59 -8.06
CA VAL A 25 4.81 24.38 -8.21
C VAL A 25 5.98 23.52 -8.68
N ASP A 26 6.09 22.30 -8.17
CA ASP A 26 7.14 21.32 -8.50
C ASP A 26 6.50 20.01 -8.98
N PHE A 27 6.05 20.03 -10.23
CA PHE A 27 5.30 18.92 -10.83
C PHE A 27 6.12 17.63 -10.95
N ASP A 28 7.44 17.73 -11.02
CA ASP A 28 8.31 16.55 -11.22
C ASP A 28 8.71 15.88 -9.89
N ASN A 29 8.33 16.45 -8.75
CA ASN A 29 8.68 15.92 -7.45
C ASN A 29 7.90 14.63 -7.11
N THR A 30 8.52 13.50 -7.44
CA THR A 30 7.95 12.16 -7.19
C THR A 30 7.66 11.91 -5.71
N ARG A 31 8.49 12.45 -4.81
CA ARG A 31 8.32 12.30 -3.36
C ARG A 31 7.03 12.98 -2.88
N LEU A 32 6.73 14.17 -3.38
CA LEU A 32 5.48 14.87 -3.08
C LEU A 32 4.26 14.13 -3.65
N LYS A 33 4.35 13.60 -4.88
CA LYS A 33 3.27 12.81 -5.48
C LYS A 33 2.94 11.58 -4.64
N VAL A 34 3.95 10.81 -4.25
CA VAL A 34 3.77 9.62 -3.39
C VAL A 34 3.19 10.01 -2.04
N ALA A 35 3.64 11.12 -1.44
CA ALA A 35 3.08 11.63 -0.19
C ALA A 35 1.60 12.00 -0.34
N PHE A 36 1.24 12.66 -1.43
CA PHE A 36 -0.16 13.02 -1.72
C PHE A 36 -1.05 11.79 -1.86
N ASP A 37 -0.62 10.77 -2.59
CA ASP A 37 -1.39 9.55 -2.81
C ASP A 37 -1.60 8.77 -1.48
N LEU A 38 -0.57 8.67 -0.65
CA LEU A 38 -0.68 8.05 0.68
C LEU A 38 -1.61 8.84 1.61
N LEU A 39 -1.53 10.17 1.61
CA LEU A 39 -2.43 11.03 2.39
C LEU A 39 -3.87 10.90 1.92
N LYS A 40 -4.11 10.90 0.61
CA LYS A 40 -5.43 10.70 0.01
C LYS A 40 -6.03 9.35 0.40
N LYS A 41 -5.25 8.27 0.30
CA LYS A 41 -5.67 6.93 0.73
C LYS A 41 -5.99 6.90 2.23
N THR A 42 -5.13 7.50 3.05
CA THR A 42 -5.34 7.61 4.51
C THR A 42 -6.62 8.37 4.82
N ALA A 43 -6.87 9.50 4.17
CA ALA A 43 -8.10 10.28 4.34
C ALA A 43 -9.36 9.49 3.96
N CYS A 44 -9.31 8.74 2.85
CA CYS A 44 -10.41 7.85 2.45
C CYS A 44 -10.68 6.78 3.52
N ASN A 45 -9.65 6.14 4.04
CA ASN A 45 -9.77 5.13 5.10
C ASN A 45 -10.36 5.72 6.39
N ILE A 46 -9.92 6.91 6.82
CA ILE A 46 -10.45 7.59 8.01
C ILE A 46 -11.92 7.99 7.78
N ASN A 47 -12.29 8.43 6.59
CA ASN A 47 -13.68 8.74 6.25
C ASN A 47 -14.57 7.52 6.39
N VAL A 48 -14.15 6.36 5.87
CA VAL A 48 -14.86 5.08 6.05
C VAL A 48 -15.00 4.73 7.54
N LEU A 49 -13.94 4.92 8.34
CA LEU A 49 -14.03 4.73 9.81
C LEU A 49 -15.08 5.62 10.45
N CYS A 50 -15.20 6.89 10.01
CA CYS A 50 -16.24 7.79 10.51
C CYS A 50 -17.66 7.29 10.21
N GLU A 51 -17.87 6.68 9.05
CA GLU A 51 -19.17 6.14 8.64
C GLU A 51 -19.51 4.86 9.39
N ILE A 52 -18.57 3.93 9.53
CA ILE A 52 -18.82 2.63 10.18
C ILE A 52 -18.73 2.68 11.71
N ASP A 53 -18.29 3.79 12.31
CA ASP A 53 -18.14 3.91 13.78
C ASP A 53 -19.46 3.69 14.54
N SER A 54 -20.58 4.01 13.93
CA SER A 54 -21.91 3.82 14.49
C SER A 54 -22.57 2.47 14.17
N VAL A 55 -21.92 1.64 13.35
CA VAL A 55 -22.44 0.33 12.94
C VAL A 55 -22.10 -0.71 13.99
N GLU A 56 -23.11 -1.37 14.54
CA GLU A 56 -22.96 -2.46 15.48
C GLU A 56 -22.21 -3.65 14.83
N LYS A 57 -21.32 -4.31 15.57
CA LYS A 57 -20.52 -5.45 15.10
C LYS A 57 -19.51 -5.14 13.97
N SER A 58 -19.11 -3.88 13.84
CA SER A 58 -18.13 -3.46 12.80
C SER A 58 -16.65 -3.53 13.25
N GLU A 59 -16.36 -4.09 14.42
CA GLU A 59 -15.01 -4.04 15.03
C GLU A 59 -13.93 -4.66 14.14
N THR A 60 -14.19 -5.83 13.53
CA THR A 60 -13.23 -6.46 12.61
C THR A 60 -12.94 -5.56 11.41
N SER A 61 -13.96 -4.97 10.79
CA SER A 61 -13.80 -4.05 9.66
C SER A 61 -13.02 -2.79 10.07
N LYS A 62 -13.30 -2.23 11.24
CA LYS A 62 -12.55 -1.10 11.80
C LYS A 62 -11.08 -1.46 11.99
N ASN A 63 -10.78 -2.62 12.55
CA ASN A 63 -9.41 -3.08 12.80
C ASN A 63 -8.61 -3.22 11.50
N ILE A 64 -9.20 -3.75 10.44
CA ILE A 64 -8.58 -3.84 9.10
C ILE A 64 -8.21 -2.44 8.59
N ILE A 65 -9.15 -1.49 8.70
CA ILE A 65 -8.93 -0.13 8.21
C ILE A 65 -7.90 0.61 9.07
N TYR A 66 -7.95 0.49 10.41
CA TYR A 66 -6.93 1.06 11.28
C TYR A 66 -5.54 0.54 10.96
N ARG A 67 -5.41 -0.77 10.71
CA ARG A 67 -4.15 -1.38 10.29
C ARG A 67 -3.62 -0.77 9.00
N SER A 68 -4.49 -0.56 8.00
CA SER A 68 -4.11 0.13 6.75
C SER A 68 -3.65 1.55 7.02
N VAL A 69 -4.40 2.33 7.81
CA VAL A 69 -4.03 3.70 8.17
C VAL A 69 -2.66 3.76 8.85
N PHE A 70 -2.39 2.90 9.83
CA PHE A 70 -1.09 2.89 10.53
C PHE A 70 0.05 2.49 9.60
N SER A 71 -0.15 1.50 8.74
CA SER A 71 0.84 1.10 7.73
C SER A 71 1.15 2.24 6.76
N ASP A 72 0.13 2.92 6.26
CA ASP A 72 0.27 4.02 5.30
C ASP A 72 0.99 5.23 5.95
N LEU A 73 0.67 5.57 7.20
CA LEU A 73 1.34 6.66 7.93
C LEU A 73 2.81 6.33 8.21
N MET A 74 3.12 5.10 8.61
CA MET A 74 4.50 4.66 8.81
C MET A 74 5.29 4.70 7.50
N LEU A 75 4.69 4.23 6.40
CA LEU A 75 5.31 4.26 5.08
C LEU A 75 5.53 5.70 4.61
N LEU A 76 4.54 6.57 4.78
CA LEU A 76 4.65 8.00 4.45
C LEU A 76 5.83 8.63 5.18
N ALA A 77 5.89 8.49 6.51
CA ALA A 77 6.98 9.03 7.32
C ALA A 77 8.35 8.49 6.90
N PHE A 78 8.45 7.17 6.64
CA PHE A 78 9.66 6.52 6.19
C PHE A 78 10.14 7.09 4.84
N LEU A 79 9.27 7.15 3.84
CA LEU A 79 9.61 7.66 2.52
C LEU A 79 9.97 9.14 2.52
N GLN A 80 9.47 9.93 3.48
CA GLN A 80 9.85 11.33 3.63
C GLN A 80 11.19 11.51 4.38
N HIS A 81 11.56 10.55 5.22
CA HIS A 81 12.77 10.64 6.05
C HIS A 81 14.03 10.09 5.36
N VAL A 82 13.92 9.02 4.56
CA VAL A 82 15.07 8.42 3.87
C VAL A 82 15.67 9.35 2.82
N ASN A 83 16.97 9.23 2.54
CA ASN A 83 17.63 10.01 1.49
C ASN A 83 17.13 9.59 0.08
N ASP A 84 17.49 10.36 -0.96
CA ASP A 84 16.95 10.16 -2.31
C ASP A 84 17.29 8.79 -2.90
N ASN A 85 18.50 8.28 -2.72
CA ASN A 85 18.87 6.95 -3.21
C ASN A 85 18.09 5.82 -2.50
N GLN A 86 17.85 5.98 -1.20
CA GLN A 86 17.06 5.05 -0.41
C GLN A 86 15.57 5.17 -0.77
N PHE A 87 15.09 6.37 -1.04
CA PHE A 87 13.72 6.61 -1.50
C PHE A 87 13.46 5.93 -2.84
N GLU A 88 14.31 6.15 -3.83
CA GLU A 88 14.20 5.55 -5.16
C GLU A 88 14.22 4.03 -5.08
N HIS A 89 15.18 3.46 -4.32
CA HIS A 89 15.24 2.02 -4.08
C HIS A 89 13.96 1.50 -3.44
N SER A 90 13.45 2.17 -2.41
CA SER A 90 12.23 1.76 -1.69
C SER A 90 11.01 1.81 -2.61
N LEU A 91 10.88 2.84 -3.44
CA LEU A 91 9.79 2.98 -4.39
C LEU A 91 9.81 1.86 -5.43
N ASN A 92 10.99 1.55 -5.98
CA ASN A 92 11.16 0.45 -6.93
C ASN A 92 10.77 -0.91 -6.32
N VAL A 93 11.16 -1.17 -5.07
CA VAL A 93 10.78 -2.40 -4.36
C VAL A 93 9.28 -2.47 -4.11
N LEU A 94 8.64 -1.38 -3.71
CA LEU A 94 7.19 -1.31 -3.48
C LEU A 94 6.41 -1.53 -4.78
N ASN A 95 6.79 -0.83 -5.85
CA ASN A 95 6.16 -0.96 -7.15
C ASN A 95 6.33 -2.38 -7.71
N ALA A 96 7.52 -2.94 -7.64
CA ALA A 96 7.79 -4.30 -8.08
C ALA A 96 6.96 -5.34 -7.32
N THR A 97 6.82 -5.16 -6.00
CA THR A 97 6.00 -6.03 -5.15
C THR A 97 4.52 -5.92 -5.52
N HIS A 98 4.04 -4.69 -5.76
CA HIS A 98 2.66 -4.44 -6.19
C HIS A 98 2.36 -5.06 -7.56
N VAL A 99 3.22 -4.80 -8.55
CA VAL A 99 3.09 -5.36 -9.91
C VAL A 99 3.07 -6.88 -9.87
N LYS A 100 3.98 -7.50 -9.10
CA LYS A 100 4.00 -8.95 -8.91
C LYS A 100 2.69 -9.46 -8.30
N PHE A 101 2.19 -8.83 -7.24
CA PHE A 101 0.94 -9.22 -6.60
C PHE A 101 -0.25 -9.16 -7.59
N MET A 102 -0.31 -8.12 -8.40
CA MET A 102 -1.35 -7.97 -9.41
C MET A 102 -1.24 -9.02 -10.51
N ALA A 103 -0.02 -9.30 -10.98
CA ALA A 103 0.24 -10.33 -11.97
C ALA A 103 -0.12 -11.73 -11.46
N ASP A 104 0.32 -12.08 -10.26
CA ASP A 104 -0.01 -13.39 -9.64
C ASP A 104 -1.52 -13.55 -9.37
N ALA A 105 -2.26 -12.45 -9.16
CA ALA A 105 -3.70 -12.47 -8.92
C ALA A 105 -4.54 -12.49 -10.20
N LEU A 106 -3.97 -12.14 -11.35
CA LEU A 106 -4.72 -11.99 -12.61
C LEU A 106 -5.40 -13.29 -13.08
N PRO A 107 -4.75 -14.46 -13.09
CA PRO A 107 -5.39 -15.72 -13.50
C PRO A 107 -6.64 -16.03 -12.67
N MET A 108 -6.58 -15.80 -11.36
CA MET A 108 -7.73 -15.99 -10.47
C MET A 108 -8.85 -14.99 -10.76
N ARG A 109 -8.53 -13.72 -10.99
CA ARG A 109 -9.52 -12.68 -11.33
C ARG A 109 -10.22 -12.97 -12.65
N LEU A 110 -9.48 -13.40 -13.67
CA LEU A 110 -10.03 -13.81 -14.97
C LEU A 110 -10.95 -15.02 -14.83
N ARG A 111 -10.53 -16.01 -14.03
CA ARG A 111 -11.36 -17.20 -13.75
C ARG A 111 -12.67 -16.83 -13.05
N LEU A 112 -12.62 -15.98 -12.02
CA LEU A 112 -13.81 -15.49 -11.31
C LEU A 112 -14.71 -14.67 -12.24
N GLY A 113 -14.16 -13.77 -13.03
CA GLY A 113 -14.90 -12.99 -14.03
C GLY A 113 -15.65 -13.89 -15.01
N ARG A 114 -15.01 -14.94 -15.54
CA ARG A 114 -15.63 -15.93 -16.42
C ARG A 114 -16.80 -16.65 -15.74
N GLN A 115 -16.66 -17.03 -14.48
CA GLN A 115 -17.70 -17.69 -13.71
C GLN A 115 -18.93 -16.79 -13.46
N ILE A 116 -18.68 -15.51 -13.17
CA ILE A 116 -19.74 -14.54 -12.87
C ILE A 116 -20.49 -14.11 -14.14
N PHE A 117 -19.77 -13.79 -15.21
CA PHE A 117 -20.37 -13.20 -16.43
C PHE A 117 -20.83 -14.24 -17.45
N ASN A 118 -20.39 -15.50 -17.37
CA ASN A 118 -20.79 -16.60 -18.26
C ASN A 118 -21.08 -17.90 -17.48
N PRO A 119 -22.07 -17.90 -16.58
CA PRO A 119 -22.45 -19.11 -15.86
C PRO A 119 -23.02 -20.14 -16.86
N GLY A 120 -22.34 -21.27 -17.04
CA GLY A 120 -22.80 -22.37 -17.88
C GLY A 120 -22.22 -22.44 -19.32
N LYS A 121 -21.48 -21.44 -19.76
CA LYS A 121 -20.59 -21.59 -20.92
C LYS A 121 -19.24 -22.04 -20.38
N GLY A 122 -18.88 -23.30 -20.63
CA GLY A 122 -17.57 -23.85 -20.24
C GLY A 122 -16.43 -22.91 -20.65
N ASN A 123 -15.23 -23.20 -20.19
CA ASN A 123 -14.00 -22.38 -20.28
C ASN A 123 -13.54 -21.94 -21.70
N ASN A 124 -14.45 -21.86 -22.67
CA ASN A 124 -14.22 -21.48 -24.06
C ASN A 124 -14.33 -19.98 -24.34
N ILE A 125 -13.99 -19.13 -23.39
CA ILE A 125 -13.55 -17.79 -23.76
C ILE A 125 -12.10 -17.98 -24.21
N LYS A 126 -11.97 -18.23 -25.51
CA LYS A 126 -10.69 -18.26 -26.19
C LYS A 126 -9.97 -16.93 -25.95
N ASP A 127 -8.74 -17.06 -25.52
CA ASP A 127 -7.64 -16.18 -25.91
C ASP A 127 -7.69 -14.73 -25.44
N ILE A 128 -8.02 -14.49 -24.18
CA ILE A 128 -7.44 -13.32 -23.53
C ILE A 128 -6.03 -13.77 -23.13
N ASN A 129 -5.05 -13.34 -23.90
CA ASN A 129 -3.66 -13.51 -23.55
C ASN A 129 -3.40 -12.71 -22.27
N GLU A 130 -3.05 -13.41 -21.18
CA GLU A 130 -2.82 -12.76 -19.87
C GLU A 130 -1.68 -11.75 -19.94
N ILE A 131 -0.70 -11.99 -20.83
CA ILE A 131 0.43 -11.08 -21.07
C ILE A 131 -0.06 -9.80 -21.75
N ASP A 132 -0.91 -9.90 -22.79
CA ASP A 132 -1.44 -8.73 -23.47
C ASP A 132 -2.27 -7.85 -22.52
N LEU A 133 -3.03 -8.47 -21.60
CA LEU A 133 -3.74 -7.72 -20.57
C LEU A 133 -2.80 -7.07 -19.57
N LEU A 134 -1.73 -7.74 -19.17
CA LEU A 134 -0.74 -7.14 -18.26
C LEU A 134 -0.04 -5.96 -18.94
N ASP A 135 0.28 -6.08 -20.22
CA ASP A 135 0.88 -4.98 -21.02
C ASP A 135 -0.10 -3.82 -21.22
N GLU A 136 -1.40 -4.10 -21.44
CA GLU A 136 -2.42 -3.06 -21.59
C GLU A 136 -2.72 -2.31 -20.29
N TYR A 137 -2.78 -3.02 -19.15
CA TYR A 137 -3.10 -2.42 -17.86
C TYR A 137 -1.89 -1.89 -17.12
N TYR A 138 -0.68 -2.32 -17.48
CA TYR A 138 0.57 -1.98 -16.79
C TYR A 138 1.67 -1.67 -17.80
N ASP A 139 1.65 -0.48 -18.38
CA ASP A 139 2.72 0.01 -19.28
C ASP A 139 4.12 -0.17 -18.69
N TYR A 140 4.19 -0.19 -17.34
CA TYR A 140 5.41 -0.37 -16.57
C TYR A 140 5.65 -1.81 -16.10
N PHE A 141 4.83 -2.79 -16.50
CA PHE A 141 4.98 -4.17 -16.05
C PHE A 141 6.39 -4.71 -16.30
N HIS A 142 6.90 -4.51 -17.50
CA HIS A 142 8.24 -4.96 -17.90
C HIS A 142 9.38 -4.22 -17.19
N GLU A 143 9.11 -3.08 -16.58
CA GLU A 143 10.12 -2.39 -15.77
C GLU A 143 10.43 -3.15 -14.49
N TYR A 144 9.46 -3.86 -13.92
CA TYR A 144 9.57 -4.51 -12.62
C TYR A 144 9.68 -6.03 -12.68
N ILE A 145 9.29 -6.66 -13.78
CA ILE A 145 9.32 -8.10 -13.97
C ILE A 145 10.52 -8.48 -14.83
N SER A 146 11.32 -9.45 -14.37
CA SER A 146 12.51 -9.91 -15.11
C SER A 146 12.23 -11.11 -16.00
N SER A 147 11.38 -12.02 -15.56
CA SER A 147 11.05 -13.26 -16.29
C SER A 147 9.85 -13.95 -15.67
N GLU A 148 9.34 -14.96 -16.40
CA GLU A 148 8.38 -15.92 -15.89
C GLU A 148 9.11 -17.26 -15.64
N LYS A 149 8.79 -17.93 -14.54
CA LYS A 149 9.29 -19.28 -14.24
C LYS A 149 8.15 -20.18 -13.81
N GLY A 150 7.68 -21.01 -14.72
CA GLY A 150 6.44 -21.74 -14.54
C GLY A 150 5.28 -20.74 -14.47
N ASP A 151 4.41 -20.88 -13.47
CA ASP A 151 3.26 -19.98 -13.27
C ASP A 151 3.57 -18.80 -12.33
N LYS A 152 4.85 -18.45 -12.15
CA LYS A 152 5.26 -17.40 -11.21
C LYS A 152 6.10 -16.33 -11.88
N TRP A 153 5.72 -15.10 -11.65
CA TRP A 153 6.48 -13.94 -12.08
C TRP A 153 7.67 -13.67 -11.17
N ILE A 154 8.82 -13.36 -11.76
CA ILE A 154 10.05 -13.07 -11.06
C ILE A 154 10.31 -11.56 -11.15
N VAL A 155 10.32 -10.91 -10.00
CA VAL A 155 10.62 -9.47 -9.87
C VAL A 155 12.08 -9.22 -10.13
N LYS A 156 12.38 -8.10 -10.81
CA LYS A 156 13.76 -7.60 -10.94
C LYS A 156 14.37 -7.37 -9.56
N LYS A 157 15.62 -7.72 -9.43
CA LYS A 157 16.38 -7.43 -8.21
C LYS A 157 16.97 -6.02 -8.32
N TYR A 158 16.66 -5.20 -7.34
CA TYR A 158 17.24 -3.87 -7.19
C TYR A 158 18.40 -3.93 -6.21
N THR A 159 19.55 -3.42 -6.61
CA THR A 159 20.71 -3.34 -5.71
C THR A 159 20.44 -2.29 -4.64
N PRO A 160 20.40 -2.68 -3.35
CA PRO A 160 20.17 -1.71 -2.30
C PRO A 160 21.34 -0.75 -2.15
N PRO A 161 21.12 0.49 -1.73
CA PRO A 161 22.16 1.38 -1.25
C PRO A 161 22.96 0.73 -0.12
N LYS A 162 24.23 1.16 0.05
CA LYS A 162 25.08 0.63 1.11
C LYS A 162 24.39 0.75 2.48
N ASP A 163 24.46 -0.32 3.25
CA ASP A 163 23.89 -0.41 4.61
C ASP A 163 22.38 -0.13 4.71
N PHE A 164 21.66 -0.28 3.60
CA PHE A 164 20.20 -0.08 3.56
C PHE A 164 19.51 -1.34 3.07
N ILE A 165 18.60 -1.90 3.91
CA ILE A 165 17.83 -3.11 3.59
C ILE A 165 16.36 -2.75 3.67
N PHE A 166 15.66 -2.83 2.52
CA PHE A 166 14.23 -2.66 2.44
C PHE A 166 13.63 -3.64 1.42
N SER A 167 12.64 -4.41 1.85
CA SER A 167 11.91 -5.37 1.01
C SER A 167 10.39 -5.14 1.00
N GLY A 168 9.96 -3.92 1.38
CA GLY A 168 8.55 -3.55 1.43
C GLY A 168 7.80 -3.99 2.68
N GLN A 169 8.48 -4.55 3.69
CA GLN A 169 7.84 -5.03 4.91
C GLN A 169 7.69 -3.91 5.95
N THR A 170 6.49 -3.77 6.54
CA THR A 170 6.21 -2.81 7.61
C THR A 170 7.15 -2.98 8.81
N ARG A 171 7.62 -4.20 9.10
CA ARG A 171 8.60 -4.46 10.15
C ARG A 171 9.91 -3.71 9.93
N GLN A 172 10.39 -3.62 8.69
CA GLN A 172 11.65 -2.93 8.37
C GLN A 172 11.54 -1.42 8.57
N ILE A 173 10.36 -0.86 8.32
CA ILE A 173 10.07 0.56 8.61
C ILE A 173 10.13 0.81 10.13
N TYR A 174 9.56 -0.09 10.91
CA TYR A 174 9.67 -0.03 12.37
C TYR A 174 11.12 -0.10 12.83
N ASP A 175 11.88 -1.12 12.38
CA ASP A 175 13.28 -1.32 12.75
C ASP A 175 14.16 -0.11 12.35
N TYR A 176 13.78 0.59 11.28
CA TYR A 176 14.42 1.84 10.86
C TYR A 176 14.16 2.96 11.87
N PHE A 177 12.90 3.21 12.26
CA PHE A 177 12.56 4.25 13.21
C PHE A 177 12.97 3.94 14.63
N GLU A 178 13.06 2.67 15.03
CA GLU A 178 13.57 2.27 16.34
C GLU A 178 15.05 2.69 16.53
N LYS A 179 15.81 2.73 15.45
CA LYS A 179 17.22 3.18 15.44
C LYS A 179 17.36 4.68 15.24
N CYS A 180 16.29 5.39 14.89
CA CYS A 180 16.31 6.81 14.67
C CYS A 180 16.45 7.57 16.01
N THR A 181 17.39 8.51 16.06
CA THR A 181 17.65 9.31 17.27
C THR A 181 16.69 10.48 17.43
N GLU A 182 15.94 10.83 16.39
CA GLU A 182 15.03 11.97 16.41
C GLU A 182 13.75 11.65 17.19
N GLU A 183 13.50 12.45 18.24
CA GLU A 183 12.34 12.24 19.13
C GLU A 183 10.98 12.30 18.42
N VAL A 184 10.88 13.09 17.35
CA VAL A 184 9.64 13.25 16.57
C VAL A 184 9.15 11.92 15.96
N TYR A 185 10.05 10.97 15.71
CA TYR A 185 9.71 9.67 15.13
C TYR A 185 9.44 8.57 16.16
N ARG A 186 9.72 8.78 17.45
CA ARG A 186 9.41 7.80 18.51
C ARG A 186 7.96 7.33 18.52
N PRO A 187 6.93 8.19 18.32
CA PRO A 187 5.55 7.74 18.27
C PRO A 187 5.26 6.72 17.17
N LEU A 188 6.06 6.68 16.09
CA LEU A 188 5.87 5.74 14.98
C LEU A 188 6.15 4.29 15.39
N SER A 189 7.08 4.06 16.33
CA SER A 189 7.31 2.72 16.90
C SER A 189 6.07 2.20 17.63
N HIS A 190 5.32 3.08 18.30
CA HIS A 190 4.06 2.72 18.93
C HIS A 190 2.98 2.34 17.91
N LEU A 191 2.91 3.02 16.75
CA LEU A 191 1.98 2.65 15.68
C LEU A 191 2.20 1.21 15.21
N TYR A 192 3.45 0.75 15.15
CA TYR A 192 3.74 -0.63 14.79
C TYR A 192 3.22 -1.64 15.81
N MET A 193 3.26 -1.32 17.10
CA MET A 193 2.68 -2.18 18.13
C MET A 193 1.17 -2.33 17.94
N TYR A 194 0.44 -1.23 17.69
CA TYR A 194 -0.98 -1.28 17.35
C TYR A 194 -1.23 -2.06 16.06
N TYR A 195 -0.45 -1.83 15.02
CA TYR A 195 -0.51 -2.59 13.77
C TYR A 195 -0.42 -4.11 14.01
N ARG A 196 0.51 -4.56 14.87
CA ARG A 196 0.66 -5.99 15.21
C ARG A 196 -0.53 -6.53 15.97
N VAL A 197 -1.03 -5.80 16.97
CA VAL A 197 -2.22 -6.22 17.73
C VAL A 197 -3.43 -6.38 16.79
N LEU A 198 -3.66 -5.39 15.91
CA LEU A 198 -4.74 -5.44 14.94
C LEU A 198 -4.58 -6.60 13.93
N SER A 199 -3.34 -6.92 13.54
CA SER A 199 -3.07 -8.09 12.67
C SER A 199 -3.39 -9.42 13.34
N GLN A 200 -3.17 -9.53 14.65
CA GLN A 200 -3.50 -10.75 15.39
C GLN A 200 -5.01 -10.95 15.51
N THR A 201 -5.79 -9.89 15.69
CA THR A 201 -7.25 -9.98 15.76
C THR A 201 -7.89 -10.48 14.47
N GLU A 202 -7.28 -10.21 13.30
CA GLU A 202 -7.75 -10.77 12.02
C GLU A 202 -7.60 -12.29 11.93
N HIS A 203 -6.51 -12.83 12.49
CA HIS A 203 -6.24 -14.27 12.43
C HIS A 203 -7.07 -15.09 13.42
N TYR A 204 -7.58 -14.48 14.48
CA TYR A 204 -8.33 -15.15 15.55
C TYR A 204 -9.83 -14.81 15.58
N SER A 205 -10.33 -13.98 14.66
CA SER A 205 -11.73 -13.58 14.61
C SER A 205 -12.69 -14.68 14.08
N PHE A 206 -12.18 -15.88 13.84
CA PHE A 206 -12.96 -17.05 13.41
C PHE A 206 -13.11 -18.11 14.52
N ILE A 207 -12.75 -17.80 15.76
CA ILE A 207 -13.05 -18.60 16.96
C ILE A 207 -14.14 -17.87 17.80
#